data_176d16c2c401b9fb86a90ff6bacc4b9a
#
_entry.id   176d16c2c401b9fb86a90ff6bacc4b9a
#
_cell.length_a   1.000
_cell.length_b   1.000
_cell.length_c   1.000
_cell.angle_alpha   90.00
_cell.angle_beta   90.00
_cell.angle_gamma   90.00
#
_symmetry.space_group_name_H-M   'P 1'
#
loop_
_entity.id
_entity.type
_entity.pdbx_description
1 polymer ?
#
loop_
_entity_poly.entity_id
_entity_poly.type
_entity_poly.pdbx_seq_one_letter_code
_entity_poly.pdbx_strand_id
1 'polypeptide(L)'
;MTATAPTRAASPWQLRLFGTTAPRATILIRIVVGGIFLSEGIQKFVYPGELGPGRFAKMTPLPNPAAWANADGIFEIICGVLIIVGLATRLATIPMIVDMLGAQVFTKFPMAVHQGVWAYFHESRPEHGQLFGLVFLLIVGAGGWSLDALLTRRGRSPGQGPT
;
A
#
# COMPACT_ATOMS: atom_id res chain seq x y z
N MET A 1 -39.68 -22.68 13.00
CA MET A 1 -38.67 -22.12 13.92
C MET A 1 -37.33 -22.22 13.24
N THR A 2 -36.90 -21.16 12.57
CA THR A 2 -35.58 -21.07 11.89
C THR A 2 -34.59 -20.54 12.91
N ALA A 3 -33.70 -21.41 13.36
CA ALA A 3 -32.59 -21.02 14.25
C ALA A 3 -31.63 -20.10 13.49
N THR A 4 -31.63 -18.83 13.81
CA THR A 4 -30.59 -17.87 13.35
C THR A 4 -29.27 -18.25 14.00
N ALA A 5 -28.31 -18.69 13.18
CA ALA A 5 -26.96 -18.96 13.65
C ALA A 5 -26.36 -17.70 14.31
N PRO A 6 -25.66 -17.83 15.46
CA PRO A 6 -25.08 -16.70 16.15
C PRO A 6 -24.04 -16.03 15.27
N THR A 7 -24.23 -14.76 14.91
CA THR A 7 -23.24 -13.93 14.24
C THR A 7 -22.04 -13.76 15.17
N ARG A 8 -20.93 -14.37 14.81
CA ARG A 8 -19.69 -14.30 15.60
C ARG A 8 -19.18 -12.85 15.63
N ALA A 9 -19.12 -12.26 16.81
CA ALA A 9 -18.55 -10.92 16.99
C ALA A 9 -17.11 -10.89 16.46
N ALA A 10 -16.73 -9.81 15.76
CA ALA A 10 -15.39 -9.65 15.24
C ALA A 10 -14.36 -9.66 16.39
N SER A 11 -13.29 -10.44 16.26
CA SER A 11 -12.26 -10.54 17.28
C SER A 11 -11.46 -9.22 17.40
N PRO A 12 -10.84 -8.92 18.56
CA PRO A 12 -10.08 -7.68 18.75
C PRO A 12 -8.97 -7.44 17.71
N TRP A 13 -8.32 -8.50 17.24
CA TRP A 13 -7.30 -8.40 16.19
C TRP A 13 -7.89 -8.06 14.81
N GLN A 14 -9.08 -8.59 14.50
CA GLN A 14 -9.80 -8.25 13.26
C GLN A 14 -10.17 -6.76 13.24
N LEU A 15 -10.61 -6.21 14.37
CA LEU A 15 -10.92 -4.80 14.50
C LEU A 15 -9.67 -3.92 14.35
N ARG A 16 -8.51 -4.38 14.83
CA ARG A 16 -7.24 -3.66 14.66
C ARG A 16 -6.77 -3.63 13.20
N LEU A 17 -6.91 -4.73 12.47
CA LEU A 17 -6.45 -4.86 11.08
C LEU A 17 -7.43 -4.26 10.07
N PHE A 18 -8.73 -4.53 10.22
CA PHE A 18 -9.77 -4.14 9.26
C PHE A 18 -10.65 -2.98 9.74
N GLY A 19 -10.55 -2.59 11.02
CA GLY A 19 -11.30 -1.46 11.56
C GLY A 19 -10.83 -0.15 10.94
N THR A 20 -11.77 0.71 10.55
CA THR A 20 -11.47 2.02 10.00
C THR A 20 -12.30 3.09 10.70
N THR A 21 -11.64 4.19 11.03
CA THR A 21 -12.28 5.44 11.52
C THR A 21 -12.32 6.51 10.43
N ALA A 22 -11.74 6.23 9.28
CA ALA A 22 -11.58 7.18 8.20
C ALA A 22 -12.90 7.45 7.44
N PRO A 23 -13.09 8.68 6.94
CA PRO A 23 -14.25 9.06 6.13
C PRO A 23 -14.28 8.29 4.80
N ARG A 24 -15.44 8.33 4.13
CA ARG A 24 -15.60 7.70 2.79
C ARG A 24 -14.65 8.29 1.76
N ALA A 25 -14.30 9.57 1.89
CA ALA A 25 -13.36 10.27 0.98
C ALA A 25 -11.94 9.66 0.95
N THR A 26 -11.57 8.80 1.91
CA THR A 26 -10.31 8.05 1.90
C THR A 26 -10.11 7.20 0.63
N ILE A 27 -11.21 6.87 -0.08
CA ILE A 27 -11.14 6.21 -1.38
C ILE A 27 -10.26 6.96 -2.38
N LEU A 28 -10.23 8.29 -2.35
CA LEU A 28 -9.41 9.09 -3.25
C LEU A 28 -7.91 8.83 -3.03
N ILE A 29 -7.48 8.79 -1.77
CA ILE A 29 -6.08 8.47 -1.43
C ILE A 29 -5.74 7.03 -1.85
N ARG A 30 -6.67 6.09 -1.64
CA ARG A 30 -6.47 4.69 -2.06
C ARG A 30 -6.34 4.54 -3.58
N ILE A 31 -7.15 5.27 -4.36
CA ILE A 31 -7.06 5.25 -5.83
C ILE A 31 -5.72 5.81 -6.28
N VAL A 32 -5.28 6.93 -5.71
CA VAL A 32 -4.00 7.55 -6.08
C VAL A 32 -2.84 6.63 -5.70
N VAL A 33 -2.75 6.25 -4.42
CA VAL A 33 -1.63 5.44 -3.90
C VAL A 33 -1.61 4.05 -4.54
N GLY A 34 -2.73 3.34 -4.51
CA GLY A 34 -2.82 1.99 -5.07
C GLY A 34 -2.71 1.97 -6.60
N GLY A 35 -3.24 2.99 -7.29
CA GLY A 35 -3.15 3.12 -8.75
C GLY A 35 -1.72 3.34 -9.23
N ILE A 36 -0.92 4.14 -8.52
CA ILE A 36 0.49 4.34 -8.85
C ILE A 36 1.27 3.02 -8.65
N PHE A 37 1.14 2.33 -7.51
CA PHE A 37 1.81 1.04 -7.30
C PHE A 37 1.39 -0.02 -8.32
N LEU A 38 0.09 -0.12 -8.62
CA LEU A 38 -0.39 -1.04 -9.65
C LEU A 38 0.25 -0.74 -11.01
N SER A 39 0.33 0.54 -11.37
CA SER A 39 0.96 0.98 -12.62
C SER A 39 2.45 0.67 -12.64
N GLU A 40 3.19 0.99 -11.58
CA GLU A 40 4.64 0.75 -11.49
C GLU A 40 4.96 -0.74 -11.51
N GLY A 41 4.20 -1.57 -10.78
CA GLY A 41 4.38 -3.01 -10.81
C GLY A 41 4.17 -3.60 -12.20
N ILE A 42 3.11 -3.19 -12.91
CA ILE A 42 2.88 -3.63 -14.31
C ILE A 42 4.02 -3.16 -15.21
N GLN A 43 4.48 -1.93 -15.09
CA GLN A 43 5.54 -1.37 -15.94
C GLN A 43 6.88 -2.12 -15.78
N LYS A 44 7.18 -2.68 -14.61
CA LYS A 44 8.39 -3.51 -14.41
C LYS A 44 8.42 -4.74 -15.31
N PHE A 45 7.26 -5.28 -15.66
CA PHE A 45 7.14 -6.41 -16.58
C PHE A 45 7.04 -5.99 -18.05
N VAL A 46 6.43 -4.84 -18.32
CA VAL A 46 6.28 -4.29 -19.69
C VAL A 46 7.61 -3.70 -20.18
N TYR A 47 8.37 -3.06 -19.30
CA TYR A 47 9.66 -2.40 -19.61
C TYR A 47 10.79 -2.98 -18.75
N PRO A 48 11.15 -4.27 -18.90
CA PRO A 48 12.08 -4.95 -18.01
C PRO A 48 13.49 -4.37 -18.03
N GLY A 49 13.93 -3.80 -19.15
CA GLY A 49 15.25 -3.16 -19.29
C GLY A 49 15.38 -1.83 -18.53
N GLU A 50 14.30 -1.07 -18.44
CA GLU A 50 14.30 0.30 -17.92
C GLU A 50 13.78 0.38 -16.50
N LEU A 51 12.71 -0.33 -16.17
CA LEU A 51 12.00 -0.22 -14.89
C LEU A 51 12.07 -1.50 -14.04
N GLY A 52 12.33 -2.64 -14.66
CA GLY A 52 12.43 -3.94 -14.02
C GLY A 52 13.87 -4.40 -13.75
N PRO A 53 14.20 -5.65 -14.10
CA PRO A 53 15.51 -6.25 -13.85
C PRO A 53 16.70 -5.43 -14.29
N GLY A 54 16.59 -4.74 -15.41
CA GLY A 54 17.66 -3.90 -15.94
C GLY A 54 17.98 -2.67 -15.07
N ARG A 55 16.96 -2.08 -14.45
CA ARG A 55 17.13 -0.98 -13.47
C ARG A 55 17.75 -1.50 -12.18
N PHE A 56 17.24 -2.60 -11.64
CA PHE A 56 17.76 -3.22 -10.41
C PHE A 56 19.23 -3.62 -10.53
N ALA A 57 19.63 -4.17 -11.68
CA ALA A 57 21.03 -4.51 -11.93
C ALA A 57 21.98 -3.31 -11.87
N LYS A 58 21.51 -2.12 -12.20
CA LYS A 58 22.31 -0.88 -12.19
C LYS A 58 22.33 -0.19 -10.82
N MET A 59 21.29 -0.36 -10.02
CA MET A 59 21.05 0.47 -8.84
C MET A 59 21.29 -0.24 -7.50
N THR A 60 21.24 -1.57 -7.48
CA THR A 60 21.33 -2.31 -6.21
C THR A 60 22.50 -3.30 -6.24
N PRO A 61 23.30 -3.38 -5.16
CA PRO A 61 24.34 -4.40 -5.02
C PRO A 61 23.79 -5.78 -4.65
N LEU A 62 22.48 -6.00 -4.80
CA LEU A 62 21.81 -7.23 -4.42
C LEU A 62 22.13 -8.37 -5.36
N PRO A 63 22.36 -9.60 -4.84
CA PRO A 63 22.50 -10.78 -5.68
C PRO A 63 21.18 -11.07 -6.39
N ASN A 64 21.25 -11.50 -7.66
CA ASN A 64 20.09 -11.82 -8.49
C ASN A 64 19.08 -10.67 -8.62
N PRO A 65 19.46 -9.53 -9.21
CA PRO A 65 18.60 -8.36 -9.32
C PRO A 65 17.29 -8.63 -10.07
N ALA A 66 17.27 -9.61 -10.98
CA ALA A 66 16.05 -9.98 -11.70
C ALA A 66 15.00 -10.60 -10.78
N ALA A 67 15.41 -11.45 -9.84
CA ALA A 67 14.47 -12.04 -8.88
C ALA A 67 13.87 -10.96 -7.95
N TRP A 68 14.69 -10.03 -7.50
CA TRP A 68 14.23 -8.92 -6.66
C TRP A 68 13.27 -7.99 -7.41
N ALA A 69 13.59 -7.60 -8.64
CA ALA A 69 12.72 -6.76 -9.47
C ALA A 69 11.36 -7.41 -9.74
N ASN A 70 11.35 -8.72 -10.04
CA ASN A 70 10.12 -9.45 -10.29
C ASN A 70 9.28 -9.60 -9.01
N ALA A 71 9.91 -9.93 -7.88
CA ALA A 71 9.22 -10.02 -6.59
C ALA A 71 8.60 -8.68 -6.21
N ASP A 72 9.35 -7.60 -6.33
CA ASP A 72 8.91 -6.25 -6.06
C ASP A 72 7.71 -5.85 -6.96
N GLY A 73 7.80 -6.06 -8.28
CA GLY A 73 6.69 -5.81 -9.20
C GLY A 73 5.43 -6.60 -8.86
N ILE A 74 5.55 -7.87 -8.43
CA ILE A 74 4.41 -8.69 -7.99
C ILE A 74 3.80 -8.11 -6.70
N PHE A 75 4.63 -7.71 -5.73
CA PHE A 75 4.15 -7.09 -4.50
C PHE A 75 3.44 -5.77 -4.77
N GLU A 76 3.98 -4.92 -5.64
CA GLU A 76 3.33 -3.66 -6.05
C GLU A 76 1.96 -3.90 -6.69
N ILE A 77 1.84 -4.87 -7.60
CA ILE A 77 0.55 -5.21 -8.23
C ILE A 77 -0.45 -5.70 -7.18
N ILE A 78 -0.08 -6.67 -6.35
CA ILE A 78 -0.97 -7.25 -5.35
C ILE A 78 -1.39 -6.19 -4.33
N CYS A 79 -0.43 -5.49 -3.73
CA CYS A 79 -0.71 -4.48 -2.71
C CYS A 79 -1.44 -3.27 -3.31
N GLY A 80 -1.12 -2.86 -4.53
CA GLY A 80 -1.84 -1.81 -5.26
C GLY A 80 -3.32 -2.14 -5.41
N VAL A 81 -3.65 -3.36 -5.87
CA VAL A 81 -5.04 -3.83 -5.97
C VAL A 81 -5.72 -3.88 -4.59
N LEU A 82 -5.06 -4.43 -3.58
CA LEU A 82 -5.60 -4.52 -2.21
C LEU A 82 -5.90 -3.13 -1.64
N ILE A 83 -5.03 -2.16 -1.86
CA ILE A 83 -5.23 -0.77 -1.44
C ILE A 83 -6.41 -0.14 -2.20
N ILE A 84 -6.51 -0.30 -3.51
CA ILE A 84 -7.62 0.24 -4.32
C ILE A 84 -8.96 -0.28 -3.83
N VAL A 85 -9.12 -1.60 -3.67
CA VAL A 85 -10.38 -2.19 -3.23
C VAL A 85 -10.64 -2.01 -1.73
N GLY A 86 -9.59 -1.67 -0.97
CA GLY A 86 -9.64 -1.46 0.48
C GLY A 86 -9.82 -2.76 1.24
N LEU A 87 -9.06 -3.78 0.86
CA LEU A 87 -9.02 -5.07 1.55
C LEU A 87 -7.67 -5.26 2.22
N ALA A 88 -7.69 -5.55 3.53
CA ALA A 88 -6.48 -5.66 4.34
C ALA A 88 -5.52 -4.45 4.15
N THR A 89 -6.09 -3.26 4.01
CA THR A 89 -5.37 -2.04 3.60
C THR A 89 -4.15 -1.78 4.46
N ARG A 90 -4.27 -1.85 5.80
CA ARG A 90 -3.14 -1.64 6.71
C ARG A 90 -2.01 -2.65 6.49
N LEU A 91 -2.36 -3.90 6.20
CA LEU A 91 -1.36 -4.94 5.95
C LEU A 91 -0.65 -4.70 4.62
N ALA A 92 -1.41 -4.32 3.57
CA ALA A 92 -0.86 -4.04 2.25
C ALA A 92 0.05 -2.80 2.23
N THR A 93 -0.18 -1.81 3.11
CA THR A 93 0.68 -0.62 3.18
C THR A 93 2.07 -0.90 3.76
N ILE A 94 2.24 -1.93 4.59
CA ILE A 94 3.52 -2.23 5.26
C ILE A 94 4.63 -2.54 4.23
N PRO A 95 4.49 -3.55 3.34
CA PRO A 95 5.52 -3.82 2.34
C PRO A 95 5.73 -2.64 1.39
N MET A 96 4.71 -1.88 1.05
CA MET A 96 4.85 -0.71 0.19
C MET A 96 5.59 0.45 0.87
N ILE A 97 5.48 0.62 2.19
CA ILE A 97 6.32 1.55 2.94
C ILE A 97 7.78 1.12 2.89
N VAL A 98 8.06 -0.18 3.06
CA VAL A 98 9.43 -0.71 2.97
C VAL A 98 10.00 -0.49 1.57
N ASP A 99 9.22 -0.74 0.53
CA ASP A 99 9.60 -0.48 -0.86
C ASP A 99 9.93 1.00 -1.10
N MET A 100 9.06 1.92 -0.68
CA MET A 100 9.31 3.36 -0.80
C MET A 100 10.57 3.81 -0.04
N LEU A 101 10.83 3.27 1.14
CA LEU A 101 12.06 3.55 1.88
C LEU A 101 13.29 2.99 1.15
N GLY A 102 13.18 1.80 0.55
CA GLY A 102 14.21 1.23 -0.32
C GLY A 102 14.51 2.13 -1.53
N ALA A 103 13.47 2.59 -2.22
CA ALA A 103 13.62 3.54 -3.33
C ALA A 103 14.32 4.83 -2.91
N GLN A 104 14.01 5.38 -1.73
CA GLN A 104 14.71 6.55 -1.19
C GLN A 104 16.21 6.28 -0.98
N VAL A 105 16.55 5.15 -0.35
CA VAL A 105 17.94 4.82 -0.01
C VAL A 105 18.77 4.51 -1.25
N PHE A 106 18.27 3.65 -2.13
CA PHE A 106 19.06 3.13 -3.26
C PHE A 106 19.02 4.03 -4.51
N THR A 107 17.96 4.84 -4.67
CA THR A 107 17.76 5.64 -5.87
C THR A 107 17.95 7.14 -5.62
N LYS A 108 17.29 7.68 -4.59
CA LYS A 108 17.20 9.13 -4.39
C LYS A 108 18.30 9.69 -3.52
N PHE A 109 18.74 8.99 -2.49
CA PHE A 109 19.83 9.48 -1.62
C PHE A 109 21.15 9.67 -2.36
N PRO A 110 21.60 8.77 -3.26
CA PRO A 110 22.78 9.03 -4.11
C PRO A 110 22.65 10.32 -4.93
N MET A 111 21.44 10.65 -5.41
CA MET A 111 21.20 11.90 -6.13
C MET A 111 21.41 13.12 -5.22
N ALA A 112 20.96 13.07 -3.97
CA ALA A 112 21.21 14.15 -3.00
C ALA A 112 22.69 14.45 -2.81
N VAL A 113 23.52 13.40 -2.78
CA VAL A 113 24.98 13.51 -2.61
C VAL A 113 25.65 14.09 -3.85
N HIS A 114 25.23 13.69 -5.05
CA HIS A 114 25.90 14.06 -6.30
C HIS A 114 25.33 15.33 -6.96
N GLN A 115 24.05 15.61 -6.79
CA GLN A 115 23.35 16.71 -7.48
C GLN A 115 22.80 17.77 -6.51
N GLY A 116 22.93 17.54 -5.20
CA GLY A 116 22.48 18.46 -4.16
C GLY A 116 21.05 18.25 -3.68
N VAL A 117 20.77 18.84 -2.55
CA VAL A 117 19.53 18.67 -1.78
C VAL A 117 18.27 19.11 -2.54
N TRP A 118 18.36 20.17 -3.34
CA TRP A 118 17.22 20.66 -4.11
C TRP A 118 16.83 19.71 -5.26
N ALA A 119 17.82 19.11 -5.93
CA ALA A 119 17.56 18.07 -6.94
C ALA A 119 16.87 16.87 -6.31
N TYR A 120 17.34 16.42 -5.14
CA TYR A 120 16.68 15.34 -4.37
C TYR A 120 15.20 15.66 -4.09
N PHE A 121 14.90 16.81 -3.49
CA PHE A 121 13.51 17.17 -3.18
C PHE A 121 12.65 17.32 -4.44
N HIS A 122 13.22 17.80 -5.54
CA HIS A 122 12.50 17.93 -6.79
C HIS A 122 12.10 16.56 -7.36
N GLU A 123 13.04 15.63 -7.40
CA GLU A 123 12.87 14.31 -7.99
C GLU A 123 12.13 13.31 -7.07
N SER A 124 12.16 13.53 -5.75
CA SER A 124 11.53 12.62 -4.77
C SER A 124 10.10 13.01 -4.42
N ARG A 125 9.51 14.00 -5.08
CA ARG A 125 8.12 14.44 -4.79
C ARG A 125 7.08 13.32 -4.88
N PRO A 126 7.06 12.50 -5.95
CA PRO A 126 6.08 11.41 -6.04
C PRO A 126 6.28 10.37 -4.94
N GLU A 127 7.53 9.98 -4.64
CA GLU A 127 7.81 8.99 -3.61
C GLU A 127 7.44 9.50 -2.21
N HIS A 128 7.67 10.78 -1.91
CA HIS A 128 7.22 11.38 -0.65
C HIS A 128 5.69 11.40 -0.55
N GLY A 129 5.00 11.78 -1.64
CA GLY A 129 3.53 11.74 -1.68
C GLY A 129 2.99 10.34 -1.45
N GLN A 130 3.59 9.32 -2.08
CA GLN A 130 3.25 7.91 -1.89
C GLN A 130 3.50 7.47 -0.45
N LEU A 131 4.68 7.76 0.11
CA LEU A 131 5.03 7.38 1.48
C LEU A 131 4.05 7.99 2.50
N PHE A 132 3.74 9.29 2.39
CA PHE A 132 2.76 9.93 3.28
C PHE A 132 1.36 9.37 3.09
N GLY A 133 0.94 9.06 1.86
CA GLY A 133 -0.33 8.40 1.57
C GLY A 133 -0.42 7.01 2.21
N LEU A 134 0.65 6.21 2.13
CA LEU A 134 0.74 4.89 2.77
C LEU A 134 0.68 5.00 4.30
N VAL A 135 1.45 5.90 4.90
CA VAL A 135 1.43 6.13 6.35
C VAL A 135 0.05 6.59 6.81
N PHE A 136 -0.59 7.49 6.07
CA PHE A 136 -1.98 7.88 6.34
C PHE A 136 -2.91 6.65 6.33
N LEU A 137 -2.88 5.82 5.30
CA LEU A 137 -3.72 4.63 5.21
C LEU A 137 -3.41 3.59 6.30
N LEU A 138 -2.14 3.46 6.72
CA LEU A 138 -1.74 2.60 7.82
C LEU A 138 -2.39 3.04 9.15
N ILE A 139 -2.43 4.35 9.41
CA ILE A 139 -2.98 4.91 10.65
C ILE A 139 -4.50 4.83 10.65
N VAL A 140 -5.17 5.34 9.62
CA VAL A 140 -6.62 5.53 9.62
C VAL A 140 -7.40 4.33 9.06
N GLY A 141 -6.75 3.47 8.27
CA GLY A 141 -7.36 2.34 7.58
C GLY A 141 -8.03 2.72 6.25
N ALA A 142 -8.82 1.79 5.72
CA ALA A 142 -9.36 1.86 4.36
C ALA A 142 -10.49 2.88 4.13
N GLY A 143 -11.13 3.36 5.18
CA GLY A 143 -12.30 4.24 5.08
C GLY A 143 -13.63 3.52 4.85
N GLY A 144 -14.73 4.28 4.92
CA GLY A 144 -16.09 3.73 4.93
C GLY A 144 -16.52 3.05 3.62
N TRP A 145 -15.90 3.37 2.48
CA TRP A 145 -16.12 2.74 1.18
C TRP A 145 -14.99 1.76 0.85
N SER A 146 -14.93 0.64 1.58
CA SER A 146 -13.90 -0.37 1.47
C SER A 146 -14.45 -1.76 1.78
N LEU A 147 -13.77 -2.79 1.31
CA LEU A 147 -14.08 -4.18 1.68
C LEU A 147 -13.82 -4.41 3.18
N ASP A 148 -12.79 -3.79 3.76
CA ASP A 148 -12.53 -3.84 5.20
C ASP A 148 -13.74 -3.34 6.02
N ALA A 149 -14.36 -2.23 5.59
CA ALA A 149 -15.56 -1.71 6.24
C ALA A 149 -16.77 -2.63 6.10
N LEU A 150 -16.93 -3.31 4.98
CA LEU A 150 -18.00 -4.28 4.78
C LEU A 150 -17.83 -5.52 5.68
N LEU A 151 -16.60 -6.03 5.77
CA LEU A 151 -16.27 -7.18 6.62
C LEU A 151 -16.50 -6.90 8.10
N THR A 152 -16.11 -5.71 8.56
CA THR A 152 -16.28 -5.29 9.97
C THR A 152 -17.74 -5.00 10.33
N ARG A 153 -18.55 -4.48 9.38
CA ARG A 153 -19.99 -4.26 9.59
C ARG A 153 -20.77 -5.56 9.73
N ARG A 154 -20.44 -6.58 8.96
CA ARG A 154 -21.07 -7.92 9.06
C ARG A 154 -20.82 -8.61 10.40
N GLY A 155 -19.74 -8.25 11.10
CA GLY A 155 -19.42 -8.79 12.43
C GLY A 155 -20.08 -8.04 13.60
N ARG A 156 -20.80 -6.92 13.36
CA ARG A 156 -21.54 -6.19 14.40
C ARG A 156 -22.99 -6.61 14.40
N SER A 157 -23.45 -7.22 15.48
CA SER A 157 -24.87 -7.51 15.69
C SER A 157 -25.71 -6.21 15.77
N PRO A 158 -26.99 -6.21 15.28
CA PRO A 158 -27.86 -5.03 15.28
C PRO A 158 -28.40 -4.68 16.67
N GLY A 159 -27.56 -4.46 17.66
CA GLY A 159 -27.99 -4.15 19.03
C GLY A 159 -27.02 -3.28 19.84
N GLN A 160 -25.85 -2.96 19.32
CA GLN A 160 -24.91 -2.07 19.99
C GLN A 160 -24.93 -0.71 19.30
N GLY A 161 -25.79 0.17 19.79
CA GLY A 161 -25.76 1.59 19.45
C GLY A 161 -24.44 2.23 19.87
N PRO A 162 -24.09 3.42 19.29
CA PRO A 162 -22.89 4.13 19.68
C PRO A 162 -23.03 4.59 21.14
N THR A 163 -22.07 4.20 22.00
CA THR A 163 -21.83 4.80 23.30
C THR A 163 -21.03 6.07 23.12
#